data_2ada135f11c889d60fc706035dd08e4a
#
_entry.id   2ada135f11c889d60fc706035dd08e4a
#
_cell.length_a   1.000
_cell.length_b   1.000
_cell.length_c   1.000
_cell.angle_alpha   90.00
_cell.angle_beta   90.00
_cell.angle_gamma   90.00
#
_symmetry.space_group_name_H-M   'P 1'
#
loop_
_entity.id
_entity.type
_entity.pdbx_description
1 polymer ?
#
loop_
_entity_poly.entity_id
_entity_poly.type
_entity_poly.pdbx_seq_one_letter_code
_entity_poly.pdbx_strand_id
1 'polypeptide(L)'
;GDLNDEASIHRALDGAHAVQMLCPLPHRDPDPADAMRRMIDTAARALRAHPHLHVVALSDYGAELDADTGITMLFHHLEAAFREAAPRLTLLRSAEHVQNWARVVPVALATGRLPSLHHPLDRSFPTVSAHDVGIVAARLLIDGFDEAGVRIVSVEGPRRYDANDVARALGDASGRDIVARALPRDEWTATLLRAGLNANHAKLITDLYDAQNTGRIDVEAGTGRRFGTTELRDVIAALVSTINA
;
A
#
# COMPACT_ATOMS: atom_id res chain seq x y z
N GLY A 1 -1.19 19.80 1.95
CA GLY A 1 -0.17 20.24 2.91
C GLY A 1 1.11 19.43 2.77
N ASP A 2 2.20 19.95 3.30
CA ASP A 2 3.45 19.20 3.43
C ASP A 2 3.46 18.47 4.77
N LEU A 3 3.64 17.16 4.78
CA LEU A 3 3.65 16.33 5.99
C LEU A 3 4.88 16.56 6.89
N ASN A 4 5.90 17.26 6.40
CA ASN A 4 7.05 17.65 7.19
C ASN A 4 6.87 19.04 7.86
N ASP A 5 5.80 19.77 7.53
CA ASP A 5 5.49 21.11 8.06
C ASP A 5 4.08 21.10 8.68
N GLU A 6 4.02 21.06 10.01
CA GLU A 6 2.78 21.07 10.77
C GLU A 6 1.91 22.30 10.45
N ALA A 7 2.52 23.47 10.28
CA ALA A 7 1.80 24.69 9.92
C ALA A 7 1.18 24.59 8.50
N SER A 8 1.84 23.91 7.57
CA SER A 8 1.30 23.61 6.24
C SER A 8 0.08 22.69 6.31
N ILE A 9 0.11 21.69 7.21
CA ILE A 9 -1.04 20.80 7.42
C ILE A 9 -2.20 21.59 8.02
N HIS A 10 -1.99 22.40 9.05
CA HIS A 10 -3.03 23.25 9.65
C HIS A 10 -3.72 24.13 8.59
N ARG A 11 -2.93 24.82 7.75
CA ARG A 11 -3.51 25.64 6.66
C ARG A 11 -4.34 24.83 5.67
N ALA A 12 -3.94 23.56 5.41
CA ALA A 12 -4.68 22.69 4.50
C ALA A 12 -5.97 22.11 5.12
N LEU A 13 -6.03 22.04 6.46
CA LEU A 13 -7.19 21.54 7.21
C LEU A 13 -8.19 22.66 7.56
N ASP A 14 -7.80 23.92 7.45
CA ASP A 14 -8.66 25.05 7.78
C ASP A 14 -9.91 25.07 6.90
N GLY A 15 -11.07 25.16 7.54
CA GLY A 15 -12.40 25.11 6.87
C GLY A 15 -12.79 23.76 6.26
N ALA A 16 -11.99 22.72 6.41
CA ALA A 16 -12.34 21.39 5.95
C ALA A 16 -13.36 20.70 6.87
N HIS A 17 -14.20 19.83 6.31
CA HIS A 17 -15.12 18.95 7.04
C HIS A 17 -14.61 17.52 7.12
N ALA A 18 -13.84 17.09 6.12
CA ALA A 18 -13.24 15.78 6.04
C ALA A 18 -11.89 15.87 5.35
N VAL A 19 -11.00 14.93 5.63
CA VAL A 19 -9.65 14.86 5.03
C VAL A 19 -9.26 13.41 4.74
N GLN A 20 -8.65 13.19 3.59
CA GLN A 20 -7.90 11.97 3.34
C GLN A 20 -6.44 12.18 3.71
N MET A 21 -5.94 11.33 4.61
CA MET A 21 -4.54 11.32 5.02
C MET A 21 -3.81 10.14 4.36
N LEU A 22 -2.74 10.46 3.63
CA LEU A 22 -1.82 9.50 3.05
C LEU A 22 -0.40 9.88 3.49
N CYS A 23 0.24 9.00 4.26
CA CYS A 23 1.64 9.15 4.67
C CYS A 23 2.50 8.19 3.83
N PRO A 24 3.12 8.66 2.74
CA PRO A 24 3.90 7.80 1.87
C PRO A 24 5.27 7.48 2.46
N LEU A 25 5.82 6.30 2.14
CA LEU A 25 7.22 6.00 2.44
C LEU A 25 8.14 6.83 1.53
N PRO A 26 9.01 7.70 2.07
CA PRO A 26 9.89 8.53 1.26
C PRO A 26 11.11 7.72 0.77
N HIS A 27 10.98 7.04 -0.36
CA HIS A 27 11.95 6.08 -0.89
C HIS A 27 13.38 6.60 -1.05
N ARG A 28 13.58 7.92 -1.16
CA ARG A 28 14.89 8.57 -1.35
C ARG A 28 15.53 9.02 -0.04
N ASP A 29 14.82 8.93 1.09
CA ASP A 29 15.36 9.28 2.40
C ASP A 29 16.38 8.21 2.83
N PRO A 30 17.50 8.59 3.48
CA PRO A 30 18.44 7.63 4.05
C PRO A 30 17.80 6.68 5.08
N ASP A 31 16.83 7.16 5.84
CA ASP A 31 16.00 6.36 6.74
C ASP A 31 14.50 6.58 6.44
N PRO A 32 13.96 5.88 5.42
CA PRO A 32 12.58 6.08 5.00
C PRO A 32 11.56 5.69 6.08
N ALA A 33 11.90 4.74 6.96
CA ALA A 33 11.00 4.34 8.05
C ALA A 33 10.85 5.45 9.08
N ASP A 34 11.96 6.03 9.53
CA ASP A 34 11.95 7.11 10.50
C ASP A 34 11.34 8.40 9.91
N ALA A 35 11.63 8.70 8.65
CA ALA A 35 11.00 9.81 7.95
C ALA A 35 9.48 9.66 7.84
N MET A 36 8.97 8.48 7.54
CA MET A 36 7.52 8.23 7.52
C MET A 36 6.91 8.35 8.91
N ARG A 37 7.57 7.84 9.97
CA ARG A 37 7.09 8.04 11.36
C ARG A 37 6.99 9.52 11.72
N ARG A 38 8.01 10.32 11.41
CA ARG A 38 7.97 11.78 11.64
C ARG A 38 6.79 12.46 10.94
N MET A 39 6.52 12.09 9.67
CA MET A 39 5.36 12.59 8.93
C MET A 39 4.04 12.21 9.59
N ILE A 40 3.92 10.96 10.05
CA ILE A 40 2.73 10.46 10.77
C ILE A 40 2.52 11.26 12.06
N ASP A 41 3.58 11.43 12.86
CA ASP A 41 3.50 12.15 14.14
C ASP A 41 3.17 13.63 13.94
N THR A 42 3.71 14.25 12.89
CA THR A 42 3.39 15.64 12.52
C THR A 42 1.93 15.78 12.11
N ALA A 43 1.43 14.85 11.28
CA ALA A 43 0.03 14.81 10.89
C ALA A 43 -0.89 14.59 12.10
N ALA A 44 -0.55 13.67 13.01
CA ALA A 44 -1.33 13.39 14.21
C ALA A 44 -1.40 14.63 15.14
N ARG A 45 -0.30 15.38 15.30
CA ARG A 45 -0.32 16.64 16.08
C ARG A 45 -1.26 17.66 15.46
N ALA A 46 -1.20 17.84 14.13
CA ALA A 46 -2.10 18.75 13.44
C ALA A 46 -3.57 18.32 13.58
N LEU A 47 -3.88 17.02 13.43
CA LEU A 47 -5.25 16.52 13.54
C LEU A 47 -5.87 16.75 14.92
N ARG A 48 -5.09 16.68 16.02
CA ARG A 48 -5.59 16.96 17.39
C ARG A 48 -6.19 18.37 17.52
N ALA A 49 -5.71 19.33 16.75
CA ALA A 49 -6.23 20.70 16.75
C ALA A 49 -7.52 20.84 15.90
N HIS A 50 -7.92 19.80 15.17
CA HIS A 50 -9.10 19.80 14.30
C HIS A 50 -10.06 18.61 14.61
N PRO A 51 -10.58 18.49 15.86
CA PRO A 51 -11.35 17.33 16.31
C PRO A 51 -12.70 17.17 15.60
N HIS A 52 -13.14 18.20 14.87
CA HIS A 52 -14.37 18.17 14.09
C HIS A 52 -14.25 17.42 12.76
N LEU A 53 -13.01 17.12 12.31
CA LEU A 53 -12.79 16.48 11.02
C LEU A 53 -13.19 15.00 11.05
N HIS A 54 -13.79 14.53 9.94
CA HIS A 54 -13.77 13.13 9.60
C HIS A 54 -12.45 12.82 8.87
N VAL A 55 -11.64 11.97 9.45
CA VAL A 55 -10.35 11.57 8.88
C VAL A 55 -10.47 10.20 8.21
N VAL A 56 -10.17 10.12 6.91
CA VAL A 56 -9.99 8.86 6.18
C VAL A 56 -8.49 8.65 6.00
N ALA A 57 -7.91 7.76 6.77
CA ALA A 57 -6.49 7.45 6.71
C ALA A 57 -6.24 6.21 5.86
N LEU A 58 -5.40 6.32 4.82
CA LEU A 58 -4.96 5.16 4.07
C LEU A 58 -3.97 4.36 4.92
N SER A 59 -4.32 3.10 5.16
CA SER A 59 -3.55 2.10 5.90
C SER A 59 -3.31 0.86 5.03
N ASP A 60 -2.80 -0.21 5.61
CA ASP A 60 -2.39 -1.43 4.91
C ASP A 60 -2.99 -2.66 5.56
N TYR A 61 -3.17 -3.74 4.80
CA TYR A 61 -3.49 -5.05 5.35
C TYR A 61 -2.37 -5.50 6.30
N GLY A 62 -2.74 -6.06 7.45
CA GLY A 62 -1.79 -6.44 8.49
C GLY A 62 -1.39 -5.31 9.43
N ALA A 63 -1.94 -4.09 9.30
CA ALA A 63 -1.66 -2.99 10.23
C ALA A 63 -2.13 -3.24 11.66
N GLU A 64 -3.01 -4.24 11.89
CA GLU A 64 -3.39 -4.73 13.22
C GLU A 64 -2.29 -5.54 13.91
N LEU A 65 -1.32 -6.06 13.14
CA LEU A 65 -0.22 -6.87 13.66
C LEU A 65 0.85 -5.98 14.28
N ASP A 66 1.42 -6.41 15.40
CA ASP A 66 2.35 -5.62 16.21
C ASP A 66 3.82 -6.04 16.07
N ALA A 67 4.13 -7.02 15.22
CA ALA A 67 5.50 -7.51 15.04
C ALA A 67 5.77 -8.09 13.64
N ASP A 68 6.99 -7.90 13.16
CA ASP A 68 7.62 -8.61 12.05
C ASP A 68 6.85 -8.59 10.71
N THR A 69 6.21 -7.46 10.39
CA THR A 69 5.50 -7.26 9.13
C THR A 69 6.15 -6.20 8.23
N GLY A 70 7.39 -5.82 8.52
CA GLY A 70 8.16 -4.91 7.68
C GLY A 70 7.51 -3.53 7.54
N ILE A 71 7.24 -3.13 6.30
CA ILE A 71 6.65 -1.81 6.02
C ILE A 71 5.28 -1.63 6.68
N THR A 72 4.51 -2.69 6.87
CA THR A 72 3.18 -2.65 7.50
C THR A 72 3.25 -2.17 8.96
N MET A 73 4.40 -2.35 9.65
CA MET A 73 4.63 -1.78 10.99
C MET A 73 4.55 -0.24 11.01
N LEU A 74 4.82 0.42 9.89
CA LEU A 74 4.66 1.88 9.80
C LEU A 74 3.18 2.27 9.75
N PHE A 75 2.34 1.44 9.15
CA PHE A 75 0.89 1.62 9.17
C PHE A 75 0.28 1.25 10.53
N HIS A 76 0.84 0.27 11.24
CA HIS A 76 0.50 0.02 12.65
C HIS A 76 0.73 1.28 13.49
N HIS A 77 1.89 1.94 13.35
CA HIS A 77 2.20 3.21 14.02
C HIS A 77 1.22 4.33 13.60
N LEU A 78 0.90 4.44 12.29
CA LEU A 78 -0.07 5.41 11.79
C LEU A 78 -1.43 5.22 12.44
N GLU A 79 -1.94 3.98 12.48
CA GLU A 79 -3.24 3.70 13.08
C GLU A 79 -3.27 4.05 14.57
N ALA A 80 -2.22 3.69 15.33
CA ALA A 80 -2.10 4.03 16.75
C ALA A 80 -2.12 5.55 16.95
N ALA A 81 -1.28 6.30 16.23
CA ALA A 81 -1.18 7.77 16.35
C ALA A 81 -2.49 8.48 15.98
N PHE A 82 -3.18 8.01 14.94
CA PHE A 82 -4.41 8.66 14.47
C PHE A 82 -5.64 8.29 15.32
N ARG A 83 -5.66 7.09 15.94
CA ARG A 83 -6.70 6.73 16.93
C ARG A 83 -6.70 7.69 18.11
N GLU A 84 -5.54 8.15 18.53
CA GLU A 84 -5.40 9.14 19.62
C GLU A 84 -5.69 10.58 19.17
N ALA A 85 -5.53 10.88 17.88
CA ALA A 85 -5.57 12.23 17.35
C ALA A 85 -6.93 12.63 16.75
N ALA A 86 -7.68 11.68 16.19
CA ALA A 86 -8.90 11.94 15.42
C ALA A 86 -10.12 11.24 16.03
N PRO A 87 -11.05 11.97 16.63
CA PRO A 87 -12.27 11.38 17.24
C PRO A 87 -13.19 10.67 16.22
N ARG A 88 -13.16 11.08 14.95
CA ARG A 88 -13.93 10.47 13.85
C ARG A 88 -12.96 9.95 12.79
N LEU A 89 -12.55 8.69 12.92
CA LEU A 89 -11.52 8.08 12.10
C LEU A 89 -12.05 6.91 11.29
N THR A 90 -11.80 6.92 9.98
CA THR A 90 -11.93 5.75 9.11
C THR A 90 -10.53 5.31 8.69
N LEU A 91 -10.14 4.10 9.08
CA LEU A 91 -8.93 3.44 8.61
C LEU A 91 -9.28 2.65 7.35
N LEU A 92 -8.78 3.10 6.20
CA LEU A 92 -8.93 2.42 4.93
C LEU A 92 -7.72 1.52 4.72
N ARG A 93 -7.81 0.26 5.10
CA ARG A 93 -6.77 -0.73 4.89
C ARG A 93 -6.82 -1.24 3.46
N SER A 94 -5.76 -1.04 2.73
CA SER A 94 -5.61 -1.45 1.33
C SER A 94 -4.86 -2.78 1.25
N ALA A 95 -5.32 -3.66 0.36
CA ALA A 95 -4.50 -4.76 -0.11
C ALA A 95 -3.31 -4.24 -0.94
N GLU A 96 -2.35 -5.10 -1.28
CA GLU A 96 -1.19 -4.74 -2.10
C GLU A 96 -1.61 -4.10 -3.43
N HIS A 97 -1.00 -2.96 -3.76
CA HIS A 97 -1.32 -2.27 -5.00
C HIS A 97 -0.74 -3.00 -6.21
N VAL A 98 -1.57 -3.33 -7.20
CA VAL A 98 -1.13 -3.93 -8.49
C VAL A 98 -0.02 -3.11 -9.14
N GLN A 99 -0.04 -1.79 -8.97
CA GLN A 99 0.97 -0.88 -9.52
C GLN A 99 2.40 -1.15 -8.99
N ASN A 100 2.56 -1.87 -7.87
CA ASN A 100 3.88 -2.25 -7.34
C ASN A 100 4.66 -3.12 -8.32
N TRP A 101 3.99 -3.87 -9.18
CA TRP A 101 4.63 -4.67 -10.23
C TRP A 101 5.36 -3.83 -11.28
N ALA A 102 5.08 -2.53 -11.40
CA ALA A 102 5.78 -1.62 -12.33
C ALA A 102 7.31 -1.69 -12.19
N ARG A 103 7.81 -1.97 -10.98
CA ARG A 103 9.26 -2.04 -10.69
C ARG A 103 9.97 -3.17 -11.42
N VAL A 104 9.27 -4.26 -11.71
CA VAL A 104 9.84 -5.48 -12.34
C VAL A 104 9.39 -5.68 -13.79
N VAL A 105 8.41 -4.88 -14.28
CA VAL A 105 7.95 -4.95 -15.66
C VAL A 105 9.10 -4.78 -16.68
N PRO A 106 10.02 -3.79 -16.54
CA PRO A 106 11.11 -3.64 -17.53
C PRO A 106 11.99 -4.88 -17.65
N VAL A 107 12.35 -5.51 -16.53
CA VAL A 107 13.16 -6.72 -16.54
C VAL A 107 12.37 -7.91 -17.09
N ALA A 108 11.09 -8.02 -16.77
CA ALA A 108 10.23 -9.08 -17.29
C ALA A 108 10.10 -8.98 -18.82
N LEU A 109 9.87 -7.78 -19.36
CA LEU A 109 9.82 -7.54 -20.81
C LEU A 109 11.16 -7.81 -21.51
N ALA A 110 12.29 -7.47 -20.87
CA ALA A 110 13.60 -7.68 -21.46
C ALA A 110 14.03 -9.15 -21.48
N THR A 111 13.63 -9.95 -20.48
CA THR A 111 14.16 -11.29 -20.25
C THR A 111 13.16 -12.43 -20.46
N GLY A 112 11.86 -12.14 -20.61
CA GLY A 112 10.78 -13.14 -20.58
C GLY A 112 10.57 -13.76 -19.18
N ARG A 113 11.16 -13.19 -18.13
CA ARG A 113 11.09 -13.73 -16.77
C ARG A 113 10.64 -12.64 -15.79
N LEU A 114 9.50 -12.88 -15.13
CA LEU A 114 8.99 -12.00 -14.07
C LEU A 114 9.57 -12.45 -12.71
N PRO A 115 10.54 -11.71 -12.14
CA PRO A 115 11.02 -12.04 -10.80
C PRO A 115 9.94 -11.73 -9.76
N SER A 116 9.71 -12.66 -8.85
CA SER A 116 8.69 -12.54 -7.80
C SER A 116 9.27 -12.84 -6.43
N LEU A 117 8.88 -12.02 -5.46
CA LEU A 117 9.11 -12.26 -4.04
C LEU A 117 7.94 -13.06 -3.41
N HIS A 118 6.80 -13.19 -4.11
CA HIS A 118 5.71 -14.04 -3.66
C HIS A 118 6.05 -15.53 -3.81
N HIS A 119 5.79 -16.29 -2.76
CA HIS A 119 6.01 -17.74 -2.67
C HIS A 119 4.85 -18.44 -1.96
N PRO A 120 4.42 -19.62 -2.46
CA PRO A 120 4.70 -20.17 -3.78
C PRO A 120 4.06 -19.30 -4.88
N LEU A 121 4.52 -19.47 -6.15
CA LEU A 121 4.09 -18.61 -7.27
C LEU A 121 2.61 -18.73 -7.62
N ASP A 122 1.97 -19.84 -7.26
CA ASP A 122 0.56 -20.17 -7.48
C ASP A 122 -0.33 -19.83 -6.28
N ARG A 123 0.25 -19.24 -5.23
CA ARG A 123 -0.53 -18.75 -4.08
C ARG A 123 -1.16 -17.42 -4.43
N SER A 124 -2.48 -17.37 -4.41
CA SER A 124 -3.20 -16.11 -4.59
C SER A 124 -3.10 -15.24 -3.34
N PHE A 125 -2.91 -13.94 -3.54
CA PHE A 125 -2.84 -12.93 -2.50
C PHE A 125 -3.81 -11.78 -2.77
N PRO A 126 -4.25 -11.06 -1.72
CA PRO A 126 -5.10 -9.89 -1.90
C PRO A 126 -4.33 -8.78 -2.58
N THR A 127 -4.92 -8.21 -3.62
CA THR A 127 -4.34 -7.08 -4.35
C THR A 127 -5.45 -6.16 -4.85
N VAL A 128 -5.14 -4.90 -5.14
CA VAL A 128 -6.10 -3.90 -5.57
C VAL A 128 -5.47 -2.88 -6.51
N SER A 129 -6.25 -2.31 -7.43
CA SER A 129 -5.82 -1.13 -8.18
C SER A 129 -5.80 0.10 -7.27
N ALA A 130 -4.71 0.88 -7.31
CA ALA A 130 -4.64 2.16 -6.59
C ALA A 130 -5.76 3.14 -7.01
N HIS A 131 -6.26 3.03 -8.25
CA HIS A 131 -7.43 3.79 -8.72
C HIS A 131 -8.69 3.44 -7.93
N ASP A 132 -8.96 2.14 -7.72
CA ASP A 132 -10.11 1.68 -6.95
C ASP A 132 -10.02 2.07 -5.48
N VAL A 133 -8.82 2.07 -4.90
CA VAL A 133 -8.58 2.60 -3.54
C VAL A 133 -8.99 4.07 -3.48
N GLY A 134 -8.63 4.87 -4.48
CA GLY A 134 -9.03 6.28 -4.58
C GLY A 134 -10.55 6.46 -4.66
N ILE A 135 -11.25 5.61 -5.45
CA ILE A 135 -12.72 5.63 -5.55
C ILE A 135 -13.35 5.30 -4.20
N VAL A 136 -12.86 4.28 -3.50
CA VAL A 136 -13.38 3.90 -2.18
C VAL A 136 -13.12 5.00 -1.17
N ALA A 137 -11.93 5.59 -1.15
CA ALA A 137 -11.60 6.71 -0.27
C ALA A 137 -12.53 7.92 -0.50
N ALA A 138 -12.77 8.29 -1.77
CA ALA A 138 -13.68 9.37 -2.12
C ALA A 138 -15.12 9.11 -1.64
N ARG A 139 -15.62 7.89 -1.80
CA ARG A 139 -16.96 7.50 -1.28
C ARG A 139 -17.02 7.61 0.23
N LEU A 140 -16.00 7.13 0.95
CA LEU A 140 -15.94 7.23 2.41
C LEU A 140 -15.93 8.68 2.90
N LEU A 141 -15.30 9.60 2.18
CA LEU A 141 -15.32 11.03 2.48
C LEU A 141 -16.72 11.64 2.25
N ILE A 142 -17.38 11.27 1.14
CA ILE A 142 -18.71 11.76 0.78
C ILE A 142 -19.78 11.21 1.72
N ASP A 143 -19.74 9.91 2.01
CA ASP A 143 -20.69 9.23 2.91
C ASP A 143 -20.55 9.74 4.36
N GLY A 144 -19.38 10.26 4.71
CA GLY A 144 -19.09 10.77 6.03
C GLY A 144 -18.97 9.69 7.12
N PHE A 145 -18.69 10.13 8.32
CA PHE A 145 -18.69 9.32 9.54
C PHE A 145 -18.98 10.26 10.72
N ASP A 146 -20.25 10.39 11.07
CA ASP A 146 -20.71 11.41 12.02
C ASP A 146 -20.57 10.98 13.49
N GLU A 147 -20.46 9.68 13.75
CA GLU A 147 -20.26 9.15 15.08
C GLU A 147 -18.78 9.25 15.52
N ALA A 148 -18.56 9.56 16.79
CA ALA A 148 -17.21 9.45 17.36
C ALA A 148 -16.82 7.97 17.45
N GLY A 149 -15.59 7.67 17.02
CA GLY A 149 -15.07 6.32 17.02
C GLY A 149 -14.16 6.02 15.85
N VAL A 150 -13.81 4.75 15.73
CA VAL A 150 -12.95 4.23 14.66
C VAL A 150 -13.70 3.21 13.83
N ARG A 151 -13.78 3.47 12.53
CA ARG A 151 -14.30 2.53 11.54
C ARG A 151 -13.12 1.96 10.73
N ILE A 152 -13.09 0.64 10.57
CA ILE A 152 -12.10 -0.03 9.72
C ILE A 152 -12.78 -0.54 8.46
N VAL A 153 -12.24 -0.17 7.31
CA VAL A 153 -12.71 -0.60 5.99
C VAL A 153 -11.54 -1.22 5.25
N SER A 154 -11.68 -2.47 4.84
CA SER A 154 -10.71 -3.20 4.05
C SER A 154 -11.08 -3.14 2.58
N VAL A 155 -10.12 -2.86 1.68
CA VAL A 155 -10.34 -2.81 0.24
C VAL A 155 -9.39 -3.74 -0.49
N GLU A 156 -9.94 -4.59 -1.36
CA GLU A 156 -9.22 -5.44 -2.29
C GLU A 156 -9.86 -5.40 -3.68
N GLY A 157 -9.18 -5.95 -4.69
CA GLY A 157 -9.67 -6.01 -6.07
C GLY A 157 -10.85 -6.97 -6.23
N PRO A 158 -11.34 -7.16 -7.48
CA PRO A 158 -12.50 -8.01 -7.76
C PRO A 158 -12.25 -9.47 -7.41
N ARG A 159 -11.00 -9.90 -7.45
CA ARG A 159 -10.53 -11.22 -7.03
C ARG A 159 -9.06 -11.17 -6.62
N ARG A 160 -8.58 -12.26 -6.04
CA ARG A 160 -7.17 -12.45 -5.69
C ARG A 160 -6.42 -13.05 -6.88
N TYR A 161 -5.15 -12.71 -7.00
CA TYR A 161 -4.26 -13.14 -8.08
C TYR A 161 -2.99 -13.74 -7.52
N ASP A 162 -2.31 -14.55 -8.31
CA ASP A 162 -0.99 -15.08 -8.03
C ASP A 162 0.09 -14.49 -8.97
N ALA A 163 1.36 -14.84 -8.77
CA ALA A 163 2.45 -14.33 -9.60
C ALA A 163 2.37 -14.84 -11.05
N ASN A 164 1.78 -16.02 -11.29
CA ASN A 164 1.58 -16.55 -12.63
C ASN A 164 0.48 -15.78 -13.37
N ASP A 165 -0.55 -15.31 -12.65
CA ASP A 165 -1.57 -14.42 -13.25
C ASP A 165 -0.93 -13.11 -13.73
N VAL A 166 -0.01 -12.53 -12.95
CA VAL A 166 0.72 -11.31 -13.34
C VAL A 166 1.60 -11.57 -14.57
N ALA A 167 2.34 -12.68 -14.60
CA ALA A 167 3.17 -13.04 -15.75
C ALA A 167 2.33 -13.23 -17.02
N ARG A 168 1.17 -13.87 -16.90
CA ARG A 168 0.21 -14.07 -18.00
C ARG A 168 -0.32 -12.73 -18.51
N ALA A 169 -0.77 -11.86 -17.60
CA ALA A 169 -1.24 -10.52 -17.98
C ALA A 169 -0.17 -9.68 -18.69
N LEU A 170 1.10 -9.78 -18.26
CA LEU A 170 2.22 -9.14 -18.94
C LEU A 170 2.47 -9.72 -20.33
N GLY A 171 2.38 -11.05 -20.46
CA GLY A 171 2.49 -11.75 -21.74
C GLY A 171 1.43 -11.28 -22.72
N ASP A 172 0.17 -11.29 -22.30
CA ASP A 172 -0.97 -10.85 -23.10
C ASP A 172 -0.83 -9.39 -23.56
N ALA A 173 -0.43 -8.50 -22.63
CA ALA A 173 -0.29 -7.07 -22.91
C ALA A 173 0.90 -6.73 -23.82
N SER A 174 1.99 -7.51 -23.78
CA SER A 174 3.22 -7.24 -24.51
C SER A 174 3.40 -8.07 -25.78
N GLY A 175 2.59 -9.12 -25.98
CA GLY A 175 2.78 -10.10 -27.06
C GLY A 175 4.03 -10.96 -26.87
N ARG A 176 4.55 -11.12 -25.64
CA ARG A 176 5.77 -11.88 -25.33
C ARG A 176 5.46 -13.08 -24.46
N ASP A 177 6.28 -14.10 -24.53
CA ASP A 177 6.25 -15.21 -23.56
C ASP A 177 6.92 -14.79 -22.27
N ILE A 178 6.15 -14.65 -21.18
CA ILE A 178 6.63 -14.24 -19.86
C ILE A 178 6.23 -15.28 -18.82
N VAL A 179 7.22 -15.73 -18.05
CA VAL A 179 7.05 -16.75 -17.02
C VAL A 179 7.47 -16.19 -15.67
N ALA A 180 6.63 -16.38 -14.64
CA ALA A 180 6.97 -16.02 -13.27
C ALA A 180 8.14 -16.88 -12.77
N ARG A 181 9.06 -16.25 -12.04
CA ARG A 181 10.21 -16.91 -11.42
C ARG A 181 10.32 -16.46 -9.97
N ALA A 182 10.21 -17.42 -9.06
CA ALA A 182 10.46 -17.17 -7.66
C ALA A 182 11.92 -16.77 -7.47
N LEU A 183 12.14 -15.62 -6.85
CA LEU A 183 13.48 -15.21 -6.44
C LEU A 183 13.87 -15.95 -5.15
N PRO A 184 15.00 -16.65 -5.08
CA PRO A 184 15.45 -17.30 -3.85
C PRO A 184 15.51 -16.32 -2.68
N ARG A 185 15.05 -16.75 -1.48
CA ARG A 185 14.92 -15.86 -0.30
C ARG A 185 16.25 -15.20 0.09
N ASP A 186 17.34 -15.91 -0.03
CA ASP A 186 18.71 -15.45 0.25
C ASP A 186 19.21 -14.39 -0.76
N GLU A 187 18.61 -14.30 -1.94
CA GLU A 187 18.95 -13.30 -2.96
C GLU A 187 18.13 -11.99 -2.83
N TRP A 188 17.08 -11.96 -2.02
CA TRP A 188 16.14 -10.82 -1.97
C TRP A 188 16.86 -9.52 -1.61
N THR A 189 17.56 -9.49 -0.49
CA THR A 189 18.26 -8.28 -0.01
C THR A 189 19.25 -7.76 -1.06
N ALA A 190 20.09 -8.64 -1.61
CA ALA A 190 21.06 -8.24 -2.63
C ALA A 190 20.38 -7.70 -3.90
N THR A 191 19.24 -8.27 -4.29
CA THR A 191 18.49 -7.82 -5.46
C THR A 191 17.84 -6.45 -5.22
N LEU A 192 17.24 -6.22 -4.04
CA LEU A 192 16.67 -4.93 -3.69
C LEU A 192 17.73 -3.83 -3.59
N LEU A 193 18.90 -4.12 -3.03
CA LEU A 193 20.02 -3.19 -3.00
C LEU A 193 20.51 -2.83 -4.42
N ARG A 194 20.64 -3.80 -5.33
CA ARG A 194 20.96 -3.56 -6.74
C ARG A 194 19.90 -2.73 -7.47
N ALA A 195 18.65 -2.85 -7.06
CA ALA A 195 17.54 -2.03 -7.56
C ALA A 195 17.51 -0.59 -6.97
N GLY A 196 18.51 -0.22 -6.16
CA GLY A 196 18.71 1.13 -5.63
C GLY A 196 18.02 1.39 -4.27
N LEU A 197 17.49 0.36 -3.60
CA LEU A 197 17.00 0.53 -2.24
C LEU A 197 18.17 0.58 -1.27
N ASN A 198 18.04 1.36 -0.19
CA ASN A 198 18.98 1.27 0.93
C ASN A 198 18.69 0.03 1.81
N ALA A 199 19.59 -0.29 2.74
CA ALA A 199 19.48 -1.50 3.55
C ALA A 199 18.22 -1.51 4.43
N ASN A 200 17.82 -0.37 5.01
CA ASN A 200 16.62 -0.25 5.85
C ASN A 200 15.36 -0.52 5.02
N HIS A 201 15.27 0.10 3.83
CA HIS A 201 14.13 -0.12 2.94
C HIS A 201 14.06 -1.57 2.44
N ALA A 202 15.22 -2.14 2.03
CA ALA A 202 15.28 -3.54 1.62
C ALA A 202 14.80 -4.49 2.74
N LYS A 203 15.18 -4.21 4.01
CA LYS A 203 14.69 -4.97 5.16
C LYS A 203 13.18 -4.87 5.32
N LEU A 204 12.60 -3.66 5.24
CA LEU A 204 11.14 -3.47 5.33
C LEU A 204 10.38 -4.30 4.28
N ILE A 205 10.92 -4.35 3.05
CA ILE A 205 10.30 -5.13 1.97
C ILE A 205 10.48 -6.63 2.20
N THR A 206 11.66 -7.09 2.62
CA THR A 206 11.87 -8.53 2.85
C THR A 206 11.00 -9.05 4.00
N ASP A 207 10.89 -8.31 5.10
CA ASP A 207 10.04 -8.69 6.24
C ASP A 207 8.54 -8.70 5.83
N LEU A 208 8.10 -7.75 4.99
CA LEU A 208 6.75 -7.71 4.44
C LEU A 208 6.44 -9.00 3.66
N TYR A 209 7.29 -9.36 2.68
CA TYR A 209 7.04 -10.55 1.85
C TYR A 209 7.19 -11.86 2.63
N ASP A 210 8.04 -11.94 3.66
CA ASP A 210 8.09 -13.07 4.59
C ASP A 210 6.76 -13.23 5.32
N ALA A 211 6.16 -12.14 5.81
CA ALA A 211 4.86 -12.17 6.47
C ALA A 211 3.70 -12.51 5.50
N GLN A 212 3.72 -11.96 4.28
CA GLN A 212 2.72 -12.29 3.26
C GLN A 212 2.82 -13.76 2.82
N ASN A 213 4.02 -14.27 2.55
CA ASN A 213 4.25 -15.64 2.10
C ASN A 213 3.92 -16.69 3.17
N THR A 214 3.96 -16.32 4.44
CA THR A 214 3.50 -17.20 5.53
C THR A 214 1.99 -17.07 5.81
N GLY A 215 1.29 -16.13 5.12
CA GLY A 215 -0.14 -15.89 5.29
C GLY A 215 -0.50 -15.12 6.55
N ARG A 216 0.45 -14.45 7.18
CA ARG A 216 0.20 -13.60 8.34
C ARG A 216 -0.54 -12.32 7.97
N ILE A 217 -0.28 -11.78 6.77
CA ILE A 217 -0.94 -10.58 6.26
C ILE A 217 -2.11 -11.00 5.37
N ASP A 218 -3.32 -10.70 5.81
CA ASP A 218 -4.57 -10.88 5.07
C ASP A 218 -5.60 -9.85 5.60
N VAL A 219 -6.83 -9.90 5.09
CA VAL A 219 -7.93 -9.08 5.61
C VAL A 219 -8.23 -9.45 7.06
N GLU A 220 -8.29 -8.45 7.94
CA GLU A 220 -8.72 -8.66 9.33
C GLU A 220 -10.20 -9.07 9.37
N ALA A 221 -10.50 -10.12 10.14
CA ALA A 221 -11.86 -10.61 10.31
C ALA A 221 -12.76 -9.55 10.99
N GLY A 222 -14.00 -9.42 10.51
CA GLY A 222 -14.97 -8.48 11.08
C GLY A 222 -14.88 -7.04 10.58
N THR A 223 -13.91 -6.70 9.72
CA THR A 223 -13.82 -5.38 9.10
C THR A 223 -14.83 -5.23 7.95
N GLY A 224 -15.28 -3.98 7.71
CA GLY A 224 -16.12 -3.68 6.55
C GLY A 224 -15.35 -3.87 5.24
N ARG A 225 -15.78 -4.80 4.39
CA ARG A 225 -15.08 -5.09 3.12
C ARG A 225 -15.65 -4.28 1.95
N ARG A 226 -14.76 -3.79 1.10
CA ARG A 226 -15.05 -3.17 -0.19
C ARG A 226 -14.22 -3.84 -1.28
N PHE A 227 -14.78 -3.92 -2.47
CA PHE A 227 -14.11 -4.52 -3.61
C PHE A 227 -14.01 -3.49 -4.73
N GLY A 228 -12.81 -3.37 -5.31
CA GLY A 228 -12.60 -2.67 -6.56
C GLY A 228 -13.16 -3.47 -7.74
N THR A 229 -13.23 -2.83 -8.89
CA THR A 229 -13.74 -3.44 -10.13
C THR A 229 -12.67 -3.57 -11.21
N THR A 230 -11.51 -2.95 -11.00
CA THR A 230 -10.42 -2.95 -11.98
C THR A 230 -9.67 -4.29 -11.93
N GLU A 231 -9.71 -5.01 -13.05
CA GLU A 231 -9.02 -6.29 -13.19
C GLU A 231 -7.49 -6.10 -13.29
N LEU A 232 -6.73 -7.10 -12.82
CA LEU A 232 -5.27 -7.13 -12.92
C LEU A 232 -4.77 -6.81 -14.34
N ARG A 233 -5.38 -7.46 -15.37
CA ARG A 233 -4.99 -7.29 -16.76
C ARG A 233 -5.06 -5.85 -17.24
N ASP A 234 -6.04 -5.07 -16.76
CA ASP A 234 -6.25 -3.69 -17.20
C ASP A 234 -5.15 -2.78 -16.62
N VAL A 235 -4.77 -3.00 -15.34
CA VAL A 235 -3.66 -2.29 -14.72
C VAL A 235 -2.33 -2.65 -15.39
N ILE A 236 -2.08 -3.93 -15.62
CA ILE A 236 -0.84 -4.40 -16.27
C ILE A 236 -0.71 -3.88 -17.70
N ALA A 237 -1.81 -3.87 -18.48
CA ALA A 237 -1.81 -3.29 -19.82
C ALA A 237 -1.44 -1.80 -19.81
N ALA A 238 -1.98 -1.03 -18.84
CA ALA A 238 -1.61 0.39 -18.68
C ALA A 238 -0.13 0.56 -18.32
N LEU A 239 0.43 -0.28 -17.43
CA LEU A 239 1.86 -0.24 -17.09
C LEU A 239 2.75 -0.54 -18.30
N VAL A 240 2.42 -1.55 -19.10
CA VAL A 240 3.17 -1.87 -20.33
C VAL A 240 3.11 -0.73 -21.34
N SER A 241 1.94 -0.10 -21.51
CA SER A 241 1.79 1.05 -22.42
C SER A 241 2.66 2.23 -22.02
N THR A 242 2.77 2.51 -20.71
CA THR A 242 3.58 3.64 -20.19
C THR A 242 5.09 3.43 -20.40
N ILE A 243 5.56 2.17 -20.42
CA ILE A 243 6.98 1.86 -20.61
C ILE A 243 7.36 1.93 -22.10
N ASN A 244 6.41 1.68 -23.00
CA ASN A 244 6.63 1.72 -24.46
C ASN A 244 6.43 3.11 -25.08
N ALA A 245 5.94 4.10 -24.31
CA ALA A 245 5.73 5.49 -24.71
C ALA A 245 6.98 6.34 -24.46
#